data_6262fa02905f86c3f423dc70bf8a5927
#
_entry.id   6262fa02905f86c3f423dc70bf8a5927
#
_cell.length_a   1.000
_cell.length_b   1.000
_cell.length_c   1.000
_cell.angle_alpha   90.00
_cell.angle_beta   90.00
_cell.angle_gamma   90.00
#
_symmetry.space_group_name_H-M   'P 1'
#
loop_
_entity.id
_entity.type
_entity.pdbx_description
1 polymer ?
#
loop_
_entity_poly.entity_id
_entity_poly.type
_entity_poly.pdbx_seq_one_letter_code
_entity_poly.pdbx_strand_id
1 'polypeptide(L)'
;MSGRPSSALDVGCGTGKVANALMGRGLPVLGVEPDGRMAEVARRHQVPVEVASFESWEPAGRTYDLLTAGHSWHWVDPAIGLAKAASVVVPGGTVALFWNYHVVEQAQLADFEAVYRVHAPELTAVGRDPTGSQDTDPFEGSADFRSLGNATYRWPRVLDADGWTSMLATFSDHARLEEPRLSALQRALRKAIDRAGGLVRSECGTYVWTARRAGKPANPSDDFCPTTKS
;
A
#
# COMPACT_ATOMS: atom_id res chain seq x y z
N MET A 1 -22.13 -13.41 -8.50
CA MET A 1 -21.35 -14.24 -7.55
C MET A 1 -19.90 -13.77 -7.61
N SER A 2 -19.38 -13.14 -6.58
CA SER A 2 -17.97 -12.76 -6.52
C SER A 2 -17.19 -14.03 -6.11
N GLY A 3 -16.68 -14.75 -7.11
CA GLY A 3 -15.74 -15.84 -6.88
C GLY A 3 -14.48 -15.34 -6.19
N ARG A 4 -13.67 -16.24 -5.61
CA ARG A 4 -12.32 -15.88 -5.16
C ARG A 4 -11.50 -15.39 -6.36
N PRO A 5 -10.65 -14.36 -6.20
CA PRO A 5 -9.75 -13.95 -7.27
C PRO A 5 -8.85 -15.11 -7.69
N SER A 6 -8.59 -15.25 -8.99
CA SER A 6 -7.71 -16.27 -9.55
C SER A 6 -6.31 -15.76 -9.83
N SER A 7 -6.13 -14.44 -9.90
CA SER A 7 -4.84 -13.78 -10.11
C SER A 7 -4.81 -12.39 -9.50
N ALA A 8 -3.62 -11.92 -9.11
CA ALA A 8 -3.43 -10.58 -8.58
C ALA A 8 -2.23 -9.87 -9.19
N LEU A 9 -2.32 -8.55 -9.25
CA LEU A 9 -1.24 -7.62 -9.54
C LEU A 9 -0.93 -6.83 -8.27
N ASP A 10 0.32 -6.80 -7.82
CA ASP A 10 0.78 -6.02 -6.66
C ASP A 10 1.63 -4.84 -7.15
N VAL A 11 1.06 -3.64 -7.10
CA VAL A 11 1.66 -2.39 -7.61
C VAL A 11 2.54 -1.75 -6.55
N GLY A 12 3.81 -1.51 -6.89
CA GLY A 12 4.83 -1.09 -5.93
C GLY A 12 5.05 -2.19 -4.88
N CYS A 13 5.27 -3.41 -5.35
CA CYS A 13 5.31 -4.59 -4.46
C CYS A 13 6.48 -4.56 -3.46
N GLY A 14 7.45 -3.67 -3.66
CA GLY A 14 8.61 -3.53 -2.79
C GLY A 14 9.39 -4.84 -2.67
N THR A 15 9.62 -5.26 -1.43
CA THR A 15 10.28 -6.55 -1.12
C THR A 15 9.32 -7.76 -1.19
N GLY A 16 8.11 -7.58 -1.73
CA GLY A 16 7.16 -8.65 -1.99
C GLY A 16 6.33 -9.12 -0.80
N LYS A 17 6.24 -8.35 0.28
CA LYS A 17 5.52 -8.78 1.51
C LYS A 17 4.05 -9.11 1.25
N VAL A 18 3.35 -8.26 0.49
CA VAL A 18 1.93 -8.46 0.15
C VAL A 18 1.78 -9.61 -0.83
N ALA A 19 2.56 -9.58 -1.92
CA ALA A 19 2.55 -10.64 -2.92
C ALA A 19 2.80 -12.01 -2.29
N ASN A 20 3.82 -12.14 -1.42
CA ASN A 20 4.13 -13.39 -0.73
C ASN A 20 2.99 -13.86 0.19
N ALA A 21 2.34 -12.93 0.90
CA ALA A 21 1.20 -13.27 1.76
C ALA A 21 -0.01 -13.76 0.95
N LEU A 22 -0.24 -13.22 -0.24
CA LEU A 22 -1.31 -13.65 -1.16
C LEU A 22 -0.96 -15.01 -1.80
N MET A 23 0.28 -15.18 -2.25
CA MET A 23 0.78 -16.46 -2.80
C MET A 23 0.69 -17.58 -1.77
N GLY A 24 1.00 -17.32 -0.50
CA GLY A 24 0.83 -18.26 0.61
C GLY A 24 -0.63 -18.67 0.85
N ARG A 25 -1.59 -17.94 0.29
CA ARG A 25 -3.03 -18.30 0.27
C ARG A 25 -3.49 -18.96 -1.04
N GLY A 26 -2.54 -19.29 -1.91
CA GLY A 26 -2.79 -19.94 -3.20
C GLY A 26 -3.21 -19.00 -4.32
N LEU A 27 -3.03 -17.67 -4.17
CA LEU A 27 -3.34 -16.71 -5.22
C LEU A 27 -2.06 -16.37 -6.02
N PRO A 28 -2.00 -16.67 -7.32
CA PRO A 28 -0.90 -16.24 -8.18
C PRO A 28 -0.81 -14.72 -8.21
N VAL A 29 0.40 -14.17 -8.02
CA VAL A 29 0.64 -12.72 -7.99
C VAL A 29 1.80 -12.37 -8.91
N LEU A 30 1.66 -11.29 -9.66
CA LEU A 30 2.77 -10.58 -10.29
C LEU A 30 3.00 -9.28 -9.54
N GLY A 31 4.24 -8.99 -9.15
CA GLY A 31 4.65 -7.70 -8.62
C GLY A 31 5.15 -6.77 -9.73
N VAL A 32 4.89 -5.47 -9.58
CA VAL A 32 5.52 -4.40 -10.35
C VAL A 32 6.23 -3.47 -9.37
N GLU A 33 7.53 -3.22 -9.55
CA GLU A 33 8.34 -2.45 -8.61
C GLU A 33 9.42 -1.65 -9.35
N PRO A 34 9.49 -0.31 -9.17
CA PRO A 34 10.50 0.50 -9.86
C PRO A 34 11.92 0.32 -9.30
N ASP A 35 12.11 -0.01 -8.01
CA ASP A 35 13.43 -0.22 -7.44
C ASP A 35 13.91 -1.66 -7.66
N GLY A 36 14.89 -1.83 -8.56
CA GLY A 36 15.47 -3.14 -8.87
C GLY A 36 16.06 -3.87 -7.66
N ARG A 37 16.52 -3.13 -6.62
CA ARG A 37 17.06 -3.73 -5.38
C ARG A 37 15.95 -4.33 -4.53
N MET A 38 14.80 -3.66 -4.43
CA MET A 38 13.61 -4.19 -3.76
C MET A 38 13.04 -5.38 -4.53
N ALA A 39 12.94 -5.26 -5.86
CA ALA A 39 12.48 -6.35 -6.72
C ALA A 39 13.36 -7.61 -6.58
N GLU A 40 14.69 -7.45 -6.44
CA GLU A 40 15.59 -8.58 -6.21
C GLU A 40 15.33 -9.28 -4.88
N VAL A 41 15.01 -8.54 -3.81
CA VAL A 41 14.61 -9.13 -2.53
C VAL A 41 13.30 -9.91 -2.69
N ALA A 42 12.31 -9.35 -3.39
CA ALA A 42 11.04 -10.03 -3.64
C ALA A 42 11.24 -11.34 -4.43
N ARG A 43 12.12 -11.33 -5.45
CA ARG A 43 12.45 -12.54 -6.23
C ARG A 43 13.10 -13.64 -5.38
N ARG A 44 13.93 -13.29 -4.38
CA ARG A 44 14.47 -14.26 -3.41
C ARG A 44 13.37 -14.96 -2.59
N HIS A 45 12.25 -14.27 -2.41
CA HIS A 45 11.04 -14.85 -1.82
C HIS A 45 10.11 -15.49 -2.84
N GLN A 46 10.62 -15.76 -4.05
CA GLN A 46 9.89 -16.43 -5.13
C GLN A 46 8.69 -15.61 -5.68
N VAL A 47 8.64 -14.33 -5.43
CA VAL A 47 7.64 -13.43 -6.02
C VAL A 47 8.08 -13.09 -7.44
N PRO A 48 7.28 -13.38 -8.48
CA PRO A 48 7.52 -12.86 -9.83
C PRO A 48 7.43 -11.33 -9.82
N VAL A 49 8.47 -10.63 -10.29
CA VAL A 49 8.50 -9.17 -10.31
C VAL A 49 9.00 -8.65 -11.65
N GLU A 50 8.30 -7.70 -12.22
CA GLU A 50 8.73 -6.88 -13.35
C GLU A 50 9.19 -5.51 -12.84
N VAL A 51 10.39 -5.08 -13.29
CA VAL A 51 10.98 -3.82 -12.82
C VAL A 51 10.54 -2.68 -13.73
N ALA A 52 9.60 -1.88 -13.24
CA ALA A 52 9.08 -0.69 -13.92
C ALA A 52 8.29 0.17 -12.92
N SER A 53 8.08 1.47 -13.22
CA SER A 53 6.98 2.20 -12.59
C SER A 53 5.65 1.69 -13.12
N PHE A 54 4.59 1.79 -12.31
CA PHE A 54 3.28 1.30 -12.77
C PHE A 54 2.81 2.03 -14.01
N GLU A 55 3.10 3.32 -14.13
CA GLU A 55 2.75 4.14 -15.28
C GLU A 55 3.40 3.66 -16.58
N SER A 56 4.67 3.25 -16.53
CA SER A 56 5.44 2.80 -17.70
C SER A 56 5.39 1.29 -17.96
N TRP A 57 4.90 0.52 -16.98
CA TRP A 57 4.82 -0.93 -17.08
C TRP A 57 3.88 -1.40 -18.21
N GLU A 58 4.32 -2.37 -18.99
CA GLU A 58 3.56 -2.92 -20.11
C GLU A 58 2.88 -4.24 -19.71
N PRO A 59 1.55 -4.26 -19.62
CA PRO A 59 0.81 -5.45 -19.19
C PRO A 59 0.81 -6.57 -20.23
N ALA A 60 1.14 -6.32 -21.49
CA ALA A 60 1.17 -7.29 -22.57
C ALA A 60 -0.14 -8.10 -22.68
N GLY A 61 -1.29 -7.44 -22.54
CA GLY A 61 -2.62 -8.05 -22.62
C GLY A 61 -3.06 -8.85 -21.37
N ARG A 62 -2.23 -8.91 -20.33
CA ARG A 62 -2.59 -9.59 -19.07
C ARG A 62 -3.63 -8.80 -18.28
N THR A 63 -4.54 -9.52 -17.65
CA THR A 63 -5.56 -8.96 -16.76
C THR A 63 -5.62 -9.73 -15.45
N TYR A 64 -6.15 -9.09 -14.39
CA TYR A 64 -6.15 -9.60 -13.03
C TYR A 64 -7.51 -9.40 -12.36
N ASP A 65 -7.88 -10.32 -11.49
CA ASP A 65 -9.11 -10.20 -10.68
C ASP A 65 -8.93 -9.24 -9.50
N LEU A 66 -7.67 -9.10 -9.04
CA LEU A 66 -7.31 -8.25 -7.91
C LEU A 66 -6.09 -7.39 -8.27
N LEU A 67 -6.16 -6.11 -7.97
CA LEU A 67 -5.01 -5.22 -7.91
C LEU A 67 -4.82 -4.78 -6.46
N THR A 68 -3.61 -4.92 -5.95
CA THR A 68 -3.21 -4.42 -4.63
C THR A 68 -2.17 -3.32 -4.76
N ALA A 69 -2.20 -2.35 -3.84
CA ALA A 69 -1.12 -1.38 -3.67
C ALA A 69 -0.99 -1.05 -2.17
N GLY A 70 0.05 -1.61 -1.55
CA GLY A 70 0.35 -1.41 -0.13
C GLY A 70 1.44 -0.36 0.07
N HIS A 71 1.11 0.81 0.62
CA HIS A 71 2.06 1.92 0.79
C HIS A 71 2.71 2.40 -0.51
N SER A 72 2.07 2.23 -1.64
CA SER A 72 2.67 2.56 -2.94
C SER A 72 1.82 3.50 -3.79
N TRP A 73 0.50 3.51 -3.60
CA TRP A 73 -0.41 4.25 -4.49
C TRP A 73 -0.18 5.78 -4.48
N HIS A 74 0.31 6.35 -3.39
CA HIS A 74 0.64 7.77 -3.31
C HIS A 74 1.86 8.19 -4.14
N TRP A 75 2.59 7.24 -4.73
CA TRP A 75 3.65 7.49 -5.70
C TRP A 75 3.17 7.41 -7.15
N VAL A 76 1.98 6.85 -7.38
CA VAL A 76 1.38 6.69 -8.70
C VAL A 76 0.63 7.98 -9.07
N ASP A 77 0.83 8.47 -10.28
CA ASP A 77 0.02 9.57 -10.80
C ASP A 77 -1.46 9.18 -10.81
N PRO A 78 -2.35 9.90 -10.11
CA PRO A 78 -3.75 9.49 -9.95
C PRO A 78 -4.50 9.35 -11.28
N ALA A 79 -4.24 10.24 -12.24
CA ALA A 79 -4.93 10.25 -13.53
C ALA A 79 -4.48 9.06 -14.40
N ILE A 80 -3.18 8.79 -14.44
CA ILE A 80 -2.61 7.66 -15.19
C ILE A 80 -2.91 6.34 -14.48
N GLY A 81 -2.74 6.32 -13.16
CA GLY A 81 -2.86 5.11 -12.33
C GLY A 81 -4.25 4.49 -12.39
N LEU A 82 -5.33 5.28 -12.25
CA LEU A 82 -6.70 4.76 -12.31
C LEU A 82 -7.04 4.24 -13.71
N ALA A 83 -6.70 4.99 -14.77
CA ALA A 83 -6.92 4.54 -16.14
C ALA A 83 -6.16 3.24 -16.44
N LYS A 84 -4.92 3.13 -15.99
CA LYS A 84 -4.11 1.92 -16.16
C LYS A 84 -4.64 0.75 -15.33
N ALA A 85 -5.03 0.99 -14.08
CA ALA A 85 -5.69 -0.02 -13.25
C ALA A 85 -6.96 -0.56 -13.94
N ALA A 86 -7.76 0.33 -14.56
CA ALA A 86 -8.93 -0.08 -15.33
C ALA A 86 -8.58 -0.91 -16.56
N SER A 87 -7.42 -0.72 -17.17
CA SER A 87 -6.99 -1.52 -18.32
C SER A 87 -6.57 -2.95 -17.96
N VAL A 88 -6.12 -3.17 -16.70
CA VAL A 88 -5.52 -4.44 -16.26
C VAL A 88 -6.36 -5.22 -15.24
N VAL A 89 -7.36 -4.60 -14.63
CA VAL A 89 -8.30 -5.29 -13.77
C VAL A 89 -9.50 -5.74 -14.61
N VAL A 90 -9.93 -6.99 -14.50
CA VAL A 90 -11.09 -7.49 -15.25
C VAL A 90 -12.39 -6.77 -14.82
N PRO A 91 -13.41 -6.65 -15.71
CA PRO A 91 -14.72 -6.15 -15.30
C PRO A 91 -15.27 -6.91 -14.09
N GLY A 92 -15.69 -6.20 -13.04
CA GLY A 92 -16.09 -6.80 -11.77
C GLY A 92 -14.92 -7.23 -10.85
N GLY A 93 -13.67 -7.04 -11.28
CA GLY A 93 -12.49 -7.24 -10.45
C GLY A 93 -12.36 -6.16 -9.38
N THR A 94 -11.44 -6.33 -8.46
CA THR A 94 -11.29 -5.49 -7.27
C THR A 94 -9.94 -4.78 -7.26
N VAL A 95 -9.94 -3.53 -6.83
CA VAL A 95 -8.73 -2.79 -6.43
C VAL A 95 -8.76 -2.62 -4.91
N ALA A 96 -7.63 -2.86 -4.25
CA ALA A 96 -7.44 -2.67 -2.81
C ALA A 96 -6.16 -1.84 -2.56
N LEU A 97 -6.34 -0.63 -2.09
CA LEU A 97 -5.28 0.31 -1.72
C LEU A 97 -5.21 0.38 -0.19
N PHE A 98 -4.03 0.19 0.39
CA PHE A 98 -3.94 0.16 1.85
C PHE A 98 -2.63 0.73 2.39
N TRP A 99 -2.73 1.26 3.62
CA TRP A 99 -1.64 1.87 4.34
C TRP A 99 -1.65 1.43 5.79
N ASN A 100 -0.47 1.16 6.32
CA ASN A 100 -0.29 0.89 7.73
C ASN A 100 0.11 2.16 8.46
N TYR A 101 -0.26 2.26 9.72
CA TYR A 101 0.14 3.34 10.60
C TYR A 101 0.37 2.84 12.02
N HIS A 102 1.01 3.67 12.81
CA HIS A 102 1.24 3.45 14.24
C HIS A 102 0.79 4.68 14.99
N VAL A 103 0.02 4.50 16.05
CA VAL A 103 -0.35 5.57 16.98
C VAL A 103 0.31 5.28 18.31
N VAL A 104 1.13 6.18 18.80
CA VAL A 104 1.76 6.08 20.11
C VAL A 104 1.10 7.06 21.09
N GLU A 105 1.34 6.88 22.39
CA GLU A 105 0.86 7.80 23.40
C GLU A 105 1.38 9.22 23.15
N GLN A 106 0.56 10.23 23.46
CA GLN A 106 0.88 11.64 23.20
C GLN A 106 2.20 12.12 23.81
N ALA A 107 2.52 11.68 25.03
CA ALA A 107 3.79 12.03 25.68
C ALA A 107 4.99 11.47 24.89
N GLN A 108 4.91 10.20 24.46
CA GLN A 108 5.98 9.57 23.69
C GLN A 108 6.09 10.17 22.28
N LEU A 109 4.97 10.56 21.65
CA LEU A 109 4.96 11.27 20.39
C LEU A 109 5.68 12.61 20.49
N ALA A 110 5.44 13.37 21.55
CA ALA A 110 6.11 14.67 21.78
C ALA A 110 7.64 14.50 21.90
N ASP A 111 8.10 13.45 22.57
CA ASP A 111 9.52 13.12 22.66
C ASP A 111 10.09 12.75 21.27
N PHE A 112 9.36 11.98 20.47
CA PHE A 112 9.78 11.65 19.12
C PHE A 112 9.85 12.90 18.24
N GLU A 113 8.83 13.75 18.26
CA GLU A 113 8.81 15.02 17.52
C GLU A 113 9.99 15.93 17.88
N ALA A 114 10.38 15.98 19.16
CA ALA A 114 11.55 16.73 19.60
C ALA A 114 12.84 16.17 18.99
N VAL A 115 12.97 14.85 18.90
CA VAL A 115 14.11 14.18 18.26
C VAL A 115 14.13 14.42 16.75
N TYR A 116 12.98 14.27 16.07
CA TYR A 116 12.88 14.50 14.62
C TYR A 116 13.23 15.94 14.27
N ARG A 117 12.77 16.93 15.04
CA ARG A 117 13.07 18.35 14.79
C ARG A 117 14.57 18.63 14.74
N VAL A 118 15.39 17.86 15.48
CA VAL A 118 16.84 18.04 15.52
C VAL A 118 17.55 17.23 14.43
N HIS A 119 17.13 15.98 14.20
CA HIS A 119 17.90 15.03 13.40
C HIS A 119 17.34 14.82 11.98
N ALA A 120 16.05 15.06 11.78
CA ALA A 120 15.37 14.89 10.49
C ALA A 120 14.16 15.82 10.38
N PRO A 121 14.35 17.18 10.39
CA PRO A 121 13.24 18.13 10.42
C PRO A 121 12.34 18.10 9.19
N GLU A 122 12.82 17.52 8.08
CA GLU A 122 12.06 17.30 6.86
C GLU A 122 11.09 16.14 6.94
N LEU A 123 11.25 15.24 7.95
CA LEU A 123 10.37 14.09 8.15
C LEU A 123 9.32 14.35 9.22
N THR A 124 8.17 13.72 9.05
CA THR A 124 7.15 13.65 10.10
C THR A 124 7.47 12.51 11.06
N ALA A 125 7.41 12.77 12.37
CA ALA A 125 7.59 11.73 13.37
C ALA A 125 6.54 10.63 13.24
N VAL A 126 6.99 9.39 13.23
CA VAL A 126 6.12 8.21 13.21
C VAL A 126 5.46 8.04 14.58
N GLY A 127 4.17 7.76 14.58
CA GLY A 127 3.37 7.60 15.80
C GLY A 127 2.16 8.51 15.88
N ARG A 128 1.94 9.38 14.89
CA ARG A 128 0.74 10.22 14.79
C ARG A 128 -0.47 9.42 14.33
N ASP A 129 -1.63 9.77 14.87
CA ASP A 129 -2.90 9.31 14.32
C ASP A 129 -3.09 9.95 12.93
N PRO A 130 -3.26 9.16 11.89
CA PRO A 130 -3.51 9.68 10.54
C PRO A 130 -4.97 10.10 10.32
N THR A 131 -5.80 10.14 11.36
CA THR A 131 -7.21 10.54 11.27
C THR A 131 -7.37 11.87 10.54
N GLY A 132 -8.24 11.90 9.53
CA GLY A 132 -8.45 13.07 8.66
C GLY A 132 -7.65 13.08 7.37
N SER A 133 -6.50 12.42 7.28
CA SER A 133 -5.77 12.26 6.01
C SER A 133 -6.25 11.07 5.17
N GLN A 134 -7.11 10.24 5.74
CA GLN A 134 -7.64 8.99 5.15
C GLN A 134 -9.04 9.17 4.54
N ASP A 135 -9.63 10.35 4.65
CA ASP A 135 -11.04 10.58 4.31
C ASP A 135 -11.28 10.83 2.81
N THR A 136 -10.21 11.06 2.04
CA THR A 136 -10.34 11.24 0.59
C THR A 136 -10.40 9.89 -0.10
N ASP A 137 -11.52 9.61 -0.75
CA ASP A 137 -11.69 8.40 -1.56
C ASP A 137 -10.80 8.45 -2.80
N PRO A 138 -9.82 7.55 -2.97
CA PRO A 138 -8.96 7.53 -4.15
C PRO A 138 -9.70 7.25 -5.47
N PHE A 139 -10.94 6.78 -5.38
CA PHE A 139 -11.79 6.42 -6.52
C PHE A 139 -12.89 7.44 -6.79
N GLU A 140 -12.94 8.54 -6.03
CA GLU A 140 -13.95 9.58 -6.19
C GLU A 140 -13.90 10.15 -7.62
N GLY A 141 -15.08 10.25 -8.24
CA GLY A 141 -15.21 10.74 -9.62
C GLY A 141 -14.73 9.79 -10.72
N SER A 142 -14.25 8.60 -10.39
CA SER A 142 -13.84 7.61 -11.38
C SER A 142 -15.04 7.02 -12.13
N ALA A 143 -15.01 7.06 -13.45
CA ALA A 143 -16.00 6.39 -14.30
C ALA A 143 -15.76 4.87 -14.38
N ASP A 144 -14.51 4.42 -14.14
CA ASP A 144 -14.10 3.02 -14.28
C ASP A 144 -14.26 2.22 -13.00
N PHE A 145 -14.30 2.89 -11.85
CA PHE A 145 -14.35 2.21 -10.55
C PHE A 145 -15.50 2.72 -9.70
N ARG A 146 -16.24 1.78 -9.14
CA ARG A 146 -17.22 2.06 -8.09
C ARG A 146 -16.58 1.81 -6.74
N SER A 147 -16.38 2.85 -5.95
CA SER A 147 -15.89 2.72 -4.58
C SER A 147 -16.83 1.81 -3.76
N LEU A 148 -16.24 0.97 -2.95
CA LEU A 148 -16.92 0.14 -1.95
C LEU A 148 -16.72 0.71 -0.53
N GLY A 149 -16.00 1.83 -0.42
CA GLY A 149 -15.65 2.47 0.83
C GLY A 149 -14.35 1.98 1.42
N ASN A 150 -14.13 2.35 2.67
CA ASN A 150 -12.93 1.98 3.41
C ASN A 150 -13.24 1.11 4.64
N ALA A 151 -12.20 0.44 5.12
CA ALA A 151 -12.22 -0.29 6.38
C ALA A 151 -10.89 -0.06 7.12
N THR A 152 -10.94 -0.02 8.44
CA THR A 152 -9.75 0.09 9.29
C THR A 152 -9.65 -1.12 10.20
N TYR A 153 -8.48 -1.76 10.20
CA TYR A 153 -8.15 -2.88 11.07
C TYR A 153 -7.11 -2.41 12.08
N ARG A 154 -7.32 -2.68 13.38
CA ARG A 154 -6.46 -2.21 14.45
C ARG A 154 -5.98 -3.36 15.32
N TRP A 155 -4.74 -3.26 15.83
CA TRP A 155 -4.16 -4.20 16.77
C TRP A 155 -3.08 -3.54 17.63
N PRO A 156 -2.92 -3.95 18.90
CA PRO A 156 -1.85 -3.44 19.74
C PRO A 156 -0.50 -4.02 19.30
N ARG A 157 0.55 -3.23 19.46
CA ARG A 157 1.94 -3.66 19.26
C ARG A 157 2.82 -3.05 20.33
N VAL A 158 3.78 -3.84 20.80
CA VAL A 158 4.82 -3.39 21.71
C VAL A 158 6.17 -3.71 21.10
N LEU A 159 7.03 -2.73 21.00
CA LEU A 159 8.40 -2.87 20.51
C LEU A 159 9.36 -2.28 21.56
N ASP A 160 10.54 -2.88 21.67
CA ASP A 160 11.67 -2.24 22.33
C ASP A 160 12.30 -1.16 21.43
N ALA A 161 13.31 -0.49 21.94
CA ALA A 161 13.98 0.58 21.21
C ALA A 161 14.64 0.09 19.92
N ASP A 162 15.18 -1.12 19.90
CA ASP A 162 15.80 -1.70 18.73
C ASP A 162 14.76 -2.07 17.65
N GLY A 163 13.68 -2.71 18.07
CA GLY A 163 12.58 -3.06 17.18
C GLY A 163 11.93 -1.82 16.55
N TRP A 164 11.69 -0.75 17.33
CA TRP A 164 11.14 0.49 16.82
C TRP A 164 12.05 1.16 15.79
N THR A 165 13.32 1.36 16.14
CA THR A 165 14.27 2.06 15.27
C THR A 165 14.63 1.24 14.01
N SER A 166 14.66 -0.09 14.10
CA SER A 166 14.82 -0.97 12.92
C SER A 166 13.62 -0.92 12.00
N MET A 167 12.41 -0.84 12.55
CA MET A 167 11.19 -0.67 11.75
C MET A 167 11.23 0.67 10.98
N LEU A 168 11.60 1.77 11.63
CA LEU A 168 11.67 3.09 11.00
C LEU A 168 12.61 3.11 9.79
N ALA A 169 13.74 2.41 9.85
CA ALA A 169 14.69 2.32 8.74
C ALA A 169 14.10 1.65 7.48
N THR A 170 12.96 0.96 7.62
CA THR A 170 12.27 0.34 6.48
C THR A 170 11.30 1.28 5.75
N PHE A 171 11.02 2.47 6.29
CA PHE A 171 10.14 3.43 5.66
C PHE A 171 10.87 4.18 4.56
N SER A 172 10.20 4.40 3.43
CA SER A 172 10.83 4.94 2.21
C SER A 172 11.41 6.34 2.39
N ASP A 173 10.80 7.18 3.22
CA ASP A 173 11.28 8.51 3.55
C ASP A 173 12.53 8.45 4.45
N HIS A 174 12.54 7.56 5.45
CA HIS A 174 13.71 7.32 6.31
C HIS A 174 14.87 6.67 5.56
N ALA A 175 14.57 5.72 4.66
CA ALA A 175 15.58 5.05 3.82
C ALA A 175 16.28 6.00 2.83
N ARG A 176 15.74 7.20 2.61
CA ARG A 176 16.39 8.26 1.79
C ARG A 176 17.35 9.13 2.57
N LEU A 177 17.34 9.06 3.90
CA LEU A 177 18.32 9.77 4.72
C LEU A 177 19.71 9.16 4.46
N GLU A 178 20.73 10.03 4.44
CA GLU A 178 22.11 9.57 4.45
C GLU A 178 22.39 8.74 5.71
N GLU A 179 23.19 7.69 5.56
CA GLU A 179 23.46 6.75 6.64
C GLU A 179 23.87 7.41 7.96
N PRO A 180 24.76 8.42 8.02
CA PRO A 180 25.13 9.08 9.27
C PRO A 180 23.95 9.77 9.96
N ARG A 181 23.01 10.34 9.19
CA ARG A 181 21.83 11.02 9.69
C ARG A 181 20.80 10.00 10.21
N LEU A 182 20.54 8.94 9.46
CA LEU A 182 19.65 7.87 9.90
C LEU A 182 20.15 7.24 11.20
N SER A 183 21.44 6.92 11.29
CA SER A 183 22.06 6.41 12.51
C SER A 183 21.95 7.38 13.69
N ALA A 184 22.11 8.69 13.44
CA ALA A 184 21.98 9.71 14.50
C ALA A 184 20.53 9.79 14.99
N LEU A 185 19.55 9.79 14.10
CA LEU A 185 18.12 9.76 14.42
C LEU A 185 17.77 8.51 15.25
N GLN A 186 18.21 7.33 14.82
CA GLN A 186 17.97 6.07 15.52
C GLN A 186 18.57 6.07 16.94
N ARG A 187 19.82 6.54 17.08
CA ARG A 187 20.44 6.64 18.43
C ARG A 187 19.70 7.60 19.36
N ALA A 188 19.23 8.73 18.82
CA ALA A 188 18.49 9.70 19.61
C ALA A 188 17.11 9.18 20.03
N LEU A 189 16.40 8.47 19.15
CA LEU A 189 15.13 7.82 19.43
C LEU A 189 15.31 6.71 20.48
N ARG A 190 16.35 5.85 20.36
CA ARG A 190 16.67 4.85 21.41
C ARG A 190 16.79 5.49 22.77
N LYS A 191 17.58 6.56 22.90
CA LYS A 191 17.73 7.27 24.17
C LYS A 191 16.41 7.84 24.69
N ALA A 192 15.53 8.32 23.82
CA ALA A 192 14.21 8.81 24.22
C ALA A 192 13.32 7.66 24.70
N ILE A 193 13.31 6.54 24.01
CA ILE A 193 12.56 5.33 24.38
C ILE A 193 13.07 4.76 25.71
N ASP A 194 14.39 4.65 25.89
CA ASP A 194 14.99 4.13 27.11
C ASP A 194 14.62 4.99 28.34
N ARG A 195 14.62 6.32 28.19
CA ARG A 195 14.18 7.25 29.25
C ARG A 195 12.70 7.09 29.59
N ALA A 196 11.87 6.69 28.62
CA ALA A 196 10.43 6.46 28.76
C ALA A 196 10.09 5.03 29.23
N GLY A 197 11.08 4.23 29.67
CA GLY A 197 10.86 2.87 30.16
C GLY A 197 11.19 1.76 29.17
N GLY A 198 11.88 2.06 28.07
CA GLY A 198 12.47 1.09 27.14
C GLY A 198 11.49 0.48 26.12
N LEU A 199 10.21 0.83 26.17
CA LEU A 199 9.18 0.25 25.32
C LEU A 199 8.38 1.32 24.59
N VAL A 200 8.03 1.02 23.35
CA VAL A 200 7.03 1.76 22.57
C VAL A 200 5.76 0.93 22.49
N ARG A 201 4.71 1.43 23.11
CA ARG A 201 3.37 0.86 23.01
C ARG A 201 2.61 1.62 21.94
N SER A 202 2.20 0.94 20.87
CA SER A 202 1.47 1.56 19.77
C SER A 202 0.20 0.79 19.47
N GLU A 203 -0.83 1.51 19.08
CA GLU A 203 -1.92 0.95 18.30
C GLU A 203 -1.50 0.98 16.83
N CYS A 204 -1.33 -0.18 16.24
CA CYS A 204 -1.12 -0.31 14.80
C CYS A 204 -2.46 -0.34 14.08
N GLY A 205 -2.51 0.21 12.90
CA GLY A 205 -3.68 0.08 12.05
C GLY A 205 -3.31 -0.09 10.59
N THR A 206 -4.21 -0.75 9.86
CA THR A 206 -4.23 -0.74 8.40
C THR A 206 -5.57 -0.17 7.98
N TYR A 207 -5.57 0.91 7.23
CA TYR A 207 -6.77 1.33 6.52
C TYR A 207 -6.69 0.89 5.06
N VAL A 208 -7.84 0.47 4.55
CA VAL A 208 -7.96 -0.11 3.21
C VAL A 208 -9.09 0.58 2.49
N TRP A 209 -8.83 1.15 1.33
CA TRP A 209 -9.83 1.54 0.36
C TRP A 209 -10.03 0.43 -0.66
N THR A 210 -11.27 0.12 -0.98
CA THR A 210 -11.61 -0.88 -1.98
C THR A 210 -12.56 -0.32 -3.03
N ALA A 211 -12.36 -0.75 -4.27
CA ALA A 211 -13.26 -0.42 -5.36
C ALA A 211 -13.44 -1.61 -6.29
N ARG A 212 -14.57 -1.63 -6.96
CA ARG A 212 -14.92 -2.62 -7.98
C ARG A 212 -14.82 -2.00 -9.35
N ARG A 213 -14.11 -2.63 -10.27
CA ARG A 213 -14.15 -2.19 -11.65
C ARG A 213 -15.57 -2.30 -12.20
N ALA A 214 -16.08 -1.21 -12.80
CA ALA A 214 -17.37 -1.20 -13.47
C ALA A 214 -17.38 -2.20 -14.64
N GLY A 215 -18.47 -2.89 -14.83
CA GLY A 215 -18.69 -3.67 -16.03
C GLY A 215 -18.78 -2.71 -17.24
N LYS A 216 -18.37 -3.18 -18.43
CA LYS A 216 -18.67 -2.43 -19.65
C LYS A 216 -20.17 -2.15 -19.67
N PRO A 217 -20.65 -0.92 -19.89
CA PRO A 217 -22.08 -0.71 -20.03
C PRO A 217 -22.58 -1.65 -21.13
N ALA A 218 -23.69 -2.36 -20.86
CA ALA A 218 -24.34 -3.20 -21.87
C ALA A 218 -24.56 -2.34 -23.09
N ASN A 219 -24.06 -2.78 -24.23
CA ASN A 219 -24.24 -2.06 -25.49
C ASN A 219 -25.76 -2.08 -25.78
N PRO A 220 -26.43 -0.94 -25.98
CA PRO A 220 -27.88 -0.94 -26.22
C PRO A 220 -28.29 -1.73 -27.48
N SER A 221 -27.33 -2.17 -28.26
CA SER A 221 -27.52 -2.97 -29.49
C SER A 221 -27.63 -4.48 -29.25
N ASP A 222 -27.34 -4.99 -28.05
CA ASP A 222 -27.39 -6.45 -27.76
C ASP A 222 -28.80 -6.96 -27.42
N ASP A 223 -29.78 -6.06 -27.23
CA ASP A 223 -31.18 -6.42 -26.88
C ASP A 223 -32.13 -6.55 -28.09
N PHE A 224 -31.65 -6.45 -29.33
CA PHE A 224 -32.52 -6.56 -30.50
C PHE A 224 -32.36 -7.92 -31.20
N CYS A 225 -32.97 -8.95 -30.67
CA CYS A 225 -33.30 -10.15 -31.44
C CYS A 225 -34.81 -10.16 -31.74
N PRO A 226 -35.26 -9.81 -32.93
CA PRO A 226 -36.67 -9.95 -33.29
C PRO A 226 -36.95 -11.44 -33.55
N THR A 227 -37.63 -12.08 -32.63
CA THR A 227 -38.27 -13.37 -32.91
C THR A 227 -39.45 -13.14 -33.83
N THR A 228 -39.22 -13.27 -35.12
CA THR A 228 -40.32 -13.53 -36.09
C THR A 228 -40.77 -14.96 -35.93
N LYS A 229 -41.95 -15.13 -35.35
CA LYS A 229 -42.73 -16.36 -35.54
C LYS A 229 -43.56 -16.22 -36.81
N SER A 230 -43.36 -17.12 -37.74
CA SER A 230 -44.32 -17.52 -38.76
C SER A 230 -44.99 -18.80 -38.33
#